data_04a21a3a4ef54cca2bc5ccbf0075b08c
#
_entry.id   04a21a3a4ef54cca2bc5ccbf0075b08c
#
_cell.length_a   1.000
_cell.length_b   1.000
_cell.length_c   1.000
_cell.angle_alpha   90.00
_cell.angle_beta   90.00
_cell.angle_gamma   90.00
#
_symmetry.space_group_name_H-M   'P 1'
#
loop_
_entity.id
_entity.type
_entity.pdbx_description
1 polymer ?
#
loop_
_entity_poly.entity_id
_entity_poly.type
_entity_poly.pdbx_seq_one_letter_code
_entity_poly.pdbx_strand_id
1 'polypeptide(L)'
;MKKNSETRMDSLGFALACAMVLSISPPASAQSKQPPEAPKVSHSDTSHDLSGVWFDDHPRLIRVQERYWAYTFTPEAPPMTPWAQAKFNAAKSSFGPHAVPLVETTDPLYHTCAPIGFPIIYLYPLPMQIVQTPGEVLMLFEWDSLRHQIFTDGRAHDATLGPLWMGDSIGHWEGDTLVTDTVNFNDKTWLDRMGHPHSDSLHVVERIRRIDHDHLVDDITIEDSKAYTKPWTAHLPFVLKPKWTLAEQFCEDEQSFQTIDQDAAAPAK
;
A
#
# COMPACT_ATOMS: atom_id res chain seq x y z
N MET A 1 -51.81 17.33 57.86
CA MET A 1 -53.26 17.56 58.13
C MET A 1 -54.07 16.74 57.13
N LYS A 2 -55.01 15.93 57.70
CA LYS A 2 -56.24 15.32 57.12
C LYS A 2 -56.00 14.40 55.89
N LYS A 3 -56.33 13.17 55.89
CA LYS A 3 -57.32 12.24 56.55
C LYS A 3 -58.05 11.48 55.45
N ASN A 4 -57.90 10.17 55.52
CA ASN A 4 -58.93 9.15 55.34
C ASN A 4 -59.82 9.21 54.07
N SER A 5 -59.98 8.07 53.35
CA SER A 5 -61.03 7.10 53.84
C SER A 5 -60.93 5.79 53.06
N GLU A 6 -61.01 4.73 53.80
CA GLU A 6 -61.28 3.37 53.39
C GLU A 6 -62.70 3.25 52.78
N THR A 7 -62.89 2.34 51.87
CA THR A 7 -64.16 1.59 51.79
C THR A 7 -63.91 0.19 51.24
N ARG A 8 -64.16 -0.75 52.10
CA ARG A 8 -64.33 -2.20 51.90
C ARG A 8 -65.68 -2.46 51.23
N MET A 9 -65.73 -3.36 50.28
CA MET A 9 -66.93 -4.21 50.15
C MET A 9 -66.61 -5.54 49.48
N ASP A 10 -67.18 -6.56 50.10
CA ASP A 10 -66.96 -7.99 49.95
C ASP A 10 -67.68 -8.59 48.74
N SER A 11 -67.16 -9.76 48.40
CA SER A 11 -67.82 -11.02 48.05
C SER A 11 -68.47 -11.23 46.68
N LEU A 12 -68.13 -12.23 46.11
CA LEU A 12 -68.79 -13.50 45.76
C LEU A 12 -68.11 -14.19 44.55
N GLY A 13 -67.73 -15.36 44.81
CA GLY A 13 -67.07 -16.31 43.95
C GLY A 13 -67.90 -16.81 42.77
N PHE A 14 -67.18 -17.23 41.77
CA PHE A 14 -67.60 -18.25 40.84
C PHE A 14 -66.33 -19.02 40.40
N ALA A 15 -66.28 -20.24 40.86
CA ALA A 15 -65.25 -21.20 40.42
C ALA A 15 -65.63 -21.72 39.03
N LEU A 16 -64.85 -21.38 38.02
CA LEU A 16 -64.91 -22.02 36.70
C LEU A 16 -63.61 -22.76 36.46
N ALA A 17 -63.66 -24.08 36.61
CA ALA A 17 -62.52 -24.92 36.27
C ALA A 17 -62.32 -24.96 34.76
N CYS A 18 -61.31 -24.27 34.27
CA CYS A 18 -60.87 -24.39 32.90
C CYS A 18 -59.67 -25.35 32.84
N ALA A 19 -59.91 -26.56 32.32
CA ALA A 19 -58.88 -27.53 32.04
C ALA A 19 -57.94 -26.98 30.94
N MET A 20 -56.75 -26.56 31.32
CA MET A 20 -55.71 -26.23 30.35
C MET A 20 -55.09 -27.55 29.86
N VAL A 21 -55.36 -27.85 28.58
CA VAL A 21 -54.61 -28.83 27.80
C VAL A 21 -53.26 -28.19 27.46
N LEU A 22 -52.21 -28.59 28.15
CA LEU A 22 -50.84 -28.23 27.77
C LEU A 22 -50.47 -29.01 26.49
N SER A 23 -50.54 -28.34 25.36
CA SER A 23 -49.92 -28.80 24.12
C SER A 23 -48.42 -28.57 24.21
N ILE A 24 -47.67 -29.62 24.48
CA ILE A 24 -46.20 -29.61 24.43
C ILE A 24 -45.82 -29.66 22.95
N SER A 25 -45.53 -28.48 22.35
CA SER A 25 -44.91 -28.40 21.02
C SER A 25 -43.42 -28.75 21.16
N PRO A 26 -42.87 -29.64 20.32
CA PRO A 26 -41.44 -29.92 20.35
C PRO A 26 -40.66 -28.67 19.92
N PRO A 27 -39.43 -28.43 20.47
CA PRO A 27 -38.63 -27.29 20.06
C PRO A 27 -38.26 -27.43 18.59
N ALA A 28 -38.58 -26.42 17.81
CA ALA A 28 -38.11 -26.30 16.42
C ALA A 28 -36.60 -26.24 16.46
N SER A 29 -35.94 -27.29 15.98
CA SER A 29 -34.48 -27.28 15.74
C SER A 29 -34.20 -26.19 14.70
N ALA A 30 -33.65 -25.06 15.14
CA ALA A 30 -33.11 -24.05 14.27
C ALA A 30 -31.91 -24.68 13.55
N GLN A 31 -32.11 -25.17 12.35
CA GLN A 31 -31.01 -25.48 11.44
C GLN A 31 -30.30 -24.15 11.14
N SER A 32 -29.12 -23.97 11.74
CA SER A 32 -28.22 -22.88 11.33
C SER A 32 -27.87 -23.11 9.88
N LYS A 33 -28.44 -22.28 8.99
CA LYS A 33 -27.95 -22.20 7.60
C LYS A 33 -26.50 -21.76 7.68
N GLN A 34 -25.58 -22.71 7.42
CA GLN A 34 -24.17 -22.42 7.19
C GLN A 34 -24.09 -21.34 6.09
N PRO A 35 -23.31 -20.28 6.28
CA PRO A 35 -23.10 -19.30 5.21
C PRO A 35 -22.68 -20.02 3.94
N PRO A 36 -23.08 -19.58 2.77
CA PRO A 36 -22.62 -20.17 1.53
C PRO A 36 -21.10 -20.16 1.51
N GLU A 37 -20.51 -21.33 1.29
CA GLU A 37 -19.06 -21.49 1.11
C GLU A 37 -18.64 -20.55 -0.04
N ALA A 38 -17.68 -19.66 0.24
CA ALA A 38 -17.15 -18.79 -0.79
C ALA A 38 -16.70 -19.64 -1.99
N PRO A 39 -16.93 -19.19 -3.23
CA PRO A 39 -16.57 -19.97 -4.40
C PRO A 39 -15.08 -20.28 -4.32
N LYS A 40 -14.75 -21.57 -4.36
CA LYS A 40 -13.35 -22.02 -4.51
C LYS A 40 -12.86 -21.52 -5.85
N VAL A 41 -12.04 -20.46 -5.83
CA VAL A 41 -11.31 -20.02 -7.01
C VAL A 41 -10.38 -21.19 -7.38
N SER A 42 -10.64 -21.79 -8.51
CA SER A 42 -9.78 -22.81 -9.10
C SER A 42 -8.46 -22.13 -9.48
N HIS A 43 -7.41 -22.34 -8.71
CA HIS A 43 -6.05 -21.92 -9.07
C HIS A 43 -5.53 -22.79 -10.22
N SER A 44 -5.97 -22.53 -11.44
CA SER A 44 -5.53 -23.29 -12.60
C SER A 44 -4.46 -22.60 -13.44
N ASP A 45 -4.08 -21.36 -13.12
CA ASP A 45 -2.95 -20.68 -13.76
C ASP A 45 -2.43 -19.59 -12.81
N THR A 46 -1.39 -19.92 -12.02
CA THR A 46 -0.82 -18.98 -11.04
C THR A 46 0.14 -17.97 -11.68
N SER A 47 0.48 -18.12 -12.95
CA SER A 47 1.45 -17.28 -13.62
C SER A 47 0.97 -15.83 -13.81
N HIS A 48 -0.35 -15.63 -14.02
CA HIS A 48 -0.94 -14.30 -14.12
C HIS A 48 -1.55 -13.79 -12.80
N ASP A 49 -1.45 -14.56 -11.72
CA ASP A 49 -2.00 -14.13 -10.41
C ASP A 49 -0.92 -13.47 -9.56
N LEU A 50 -0.89 -12.15 -9.60
CA LEU A 50 -0.02 -11.33 -8.76
C LEU A 50 -0.65 -10.99 -7.41
N SER A 51 -1.89 -11.44 -7.15
CA SER A 51 -2.64 -11.07 -5.94
C SER A 51 -1.93 -11.53 -4.68
N GLY A 52 -1.94 -10.69 -3.66
CA GLY A 52 -1.34 -10.99 -2.36
C GLY A 52 -0.82 -9.75 -1.64
N VAL A 53 -0.34 -9.96 -0.43
CA VAL A 53 0.41 -8.93 0.32
C VAL A 53 1.89 -9.22 0.14
N TRP A 54 2.59 -8.25 -0.41
CA TRP A 54 4.00 -8.37 -0.78
C TRP A 54 4.86 -7.40 0.05
N PHE A 55 6.07 -7.83 0.34
CA PHE A 55 7.03 -7.02 1.08
C PHE A 55 8.39 -7.09 0.40
N ASP A 56 9.14 -6.00 0.42
CA ASP A 56 10.48 -5.93 -0.16
C ASP A 56 11.37 -7.06 0.41
N ASP A 57 11.96 -7.85 -0.48
CA ASP A 57 12.85 -8.97 -0.15
C ASP A 57 14.33 -8.63 -0.40
N HIS A 58 14.66 -7.37 -0.53
CA HIS A 58 16.04 -7.01 -0.66
C HIS A 58 16.83 -7.34 0.62
N PRO A 59 17.98 -8.01 0.50
CA PRO A 59 18.88 -8.25 1.62
C PRO A 59 19.33 -6.97 2.37
N ARG A 60 19.07 -5.85 1.77
CA ARG A 60 19.38 -4.49 2.22
C ARG A 60 18.71 -4.09 3.53
N LEU A 61 17.50 -4.58 3.79
CA LEU A 61 16.78 -4.28 5.02
C LEU A 61 17.36 -4.98 6.26
N ILE A 62 18.26 -5.95 6.07
CA ILE A 62 18.79 -6.81 7.15
C ILE A 62 20.15 -6.34 7.68
N ARG A 63 20.89 -5.49 6.97
CA ARG A 63 22.26 -5.10 7.35
C ARG A 63 22.41 -3.59 7.52
N VAL A 64 22.56 -3.18 8.78
CA VAL A 64 22.75 -1.78 9.20
C VAL A 64 23.93 -1.08 8.50
N GLN A 65 24.93 -1.80 8.02
CA GLN A 65 26.08 -1.24 7.31
C GLN A 65 25.83 -0.99 5.81
N GLU A 66 24.77 -1.58 5.25
CA GLU A 66 24.39 -1.43 3.84
C GLU A 66 23.20 -0.47 3.65
N ARG A 67 22.97 0.42 4.60
CA ARG A 67 21.86 1.39 4.63
C ARG A 67 21.71 2.23 3.34
N TYR A 68 22.77 2.34 2.58
CA TYR A 68 22.77 3.10 1.32
C TYR A 68 21.80 2.55 0.29
N TRP A 69 21.67 1.24 0.23
CA TRP A 69 20.91 0.53 -0.78
C TRP A 69 19.41 0.53 -0.54
N ALA A 70 19.02 0.62 0.72
CA ALA A 70 17.60 0.69 1.11
C ALA A 70 16.93 2.02 0.71
N TYR A 71 17.69 2.99 0.23
CA TYR A 71 17.19 4.33 -0.06
C TYR A 71 17.28 4.72 -1.53
N THR A 72 17.85 3.87 -2.37
CA THR A 72 18.00 4.06 -3.82
C THR A 72 17.56 2.81 -4.56
N PHE A 73 17.19 2.96 -5.82
CA PHE A 73 16.83 1.83 -6.68
C PHE A 73 18.04 0.98 -7.09
N THR A 74 19.20 1.61 -7.26
CA THR A 74 20.44 0.97 -7.68
C THR A 74 21.60 1.35 -6.77
N PRO A 75 22.63 0.50 -6.68
CA PRO A 75 23.88 0.82 -5.96
C PRO A 75 24.62 1.99 -6.56
N GLU A 76 24.64 2.06 -7.86
CA GLU A 76 25.30 3.11 -8.59
C GLU A 76 24.39 4.32 -8.71
N ALA A 77 24.97 5.51 -8.66
CA ALA A 77 24.24 6.74 -8.91
C ALA A 77 23.64 6.71 -10.33
N PRO A 78 22.38 7.12 -10.52
CA PRO A 78 21.80 7.20 -11.86
C PRO A 78 22.54 8.20 -12.73
N PRO A 79 22.50 8.07 -14.06
CA PRO A 79 23.27 8.88 -14.99
C PRO A 79 22.68 10.30 -15.15
N MET A 80 22.86 11.14 -14.13
CA MET A 80 22.26 12.46 -14.04
C MET A 80 22.75 13.44 -15.12
N THR A 81 21.84 14.29 -15.58
CA THR A 81 22.18 15.51 -16.34
C THR A 81 22.76 16.58 -15.39
N PRO A 82 23.41 17.64 -15.91
CA PRO A 82 23.86 18.75 -15.07
C PRO A 82 22.73 19.40 -14.25
N TRP A 83 21.51 19.44 -14.80
CA TRP A 83 20.34 19.95 -14.09
C TRP A 83 19.97 19.07 -12.89
N ALA A 84 19.90 17.76 -13.09
CA ALA A 84 19.60 16.83 -12.00
C ALA A 84 20.70 16.81 -10.95
N GLN A 85 21.98 16.84 -11.38
CA GLN A 85 23.11 16.90 -10.46
C GLN A 85 23.08 18.16 -9.59
N ALA A 86 22.71 19.31 -10.15
CA ALA A 86 22.57 20.53 -9.36
C ALA A 86 21.47 20.44 -8.33
N LYS A 87 20.31 19.85 -8.69
CA LYS A 87 19.20 19.60 -7.75
C LYS A 87 19.59 18.61 -6.67
N PHE A 88 20.22 17.50 -7.04
CA PHE A 88 20.71 16.51 -6.09
C PHE A 88 21.69 17.09 -5.08
N ASN A 89 22.63 17.90 -5.54
CA ASN A 89 23.60 18.57 -4.67
C ASN A 89 22.97 19.59 -3.71
N ALA A 90 21.81 20.13 -4.06
CA ALA A 90 21.05 21.07 -3.23
C ALA A 90 20.10 20.35 -2.26
N ALA A 91 19.76 19.10 -2.53
CA ALA A 91 18.90 18.28 -1.68
C ALA A 91 19.59 17.97 -0.36
N LYS A 92 18.83 18.07 0.73
CA LYS A 92 19.27 17.69 2.08
C LYS A 92 18.45 16.46 2.49
N SER A 93 18.95 15.28 2.18
CA SER A 93 18.34 14.03 2.60
C SER A 93 18.69 13.72 4.05
N SER A 94 17.76 13.08 4.77
CA SER A 94 18.02 12.48 6.08
C SER A 94 18.61 11.08 5.97
N PHE A 95 18.93 10.63 4.76
CA PHE A 95 19.48 9.31 4.47
C PHE A 95 20.80 9.41 3.70
N GLY A 96 21.61 8.37 3.82
CA GLY A 96 22.87 8.28 3.10
C GLY A 96 24.06 8.96 3.79
N PRO A 97 25.22 9.08 3.08
CA PRO A 97 26.50 9.49 3.69
C PRO A 97 26.54 10.96 4.13
N HIS A 98 25.66 11.77 3.58
CA HIS A 98 25.56 13.21 3.88
C HIS A 98 24.24 13.52 4.57
N ALA A 99 23.65 12.54 5.27
CA ALA A 99 22.38 12.68 5.95
C ALA A 99 22.41 13.86 6.94
N VAL A 100 21.35 14.66 6.87
CA VAL A 100 21.08 15.73 7.82
C VAL A 100 20.03 15.28 8.84
N PRO A 101 19.94 15.92 10.03
CA PRO A 101 18.81 15.71 10.93
C PRO A 101 17.47 15.93 10.23
N LEU A 102 16.42 15.19 10.62
CA LEU A 102 15.12 15.27 9.98
C LEU A 102 14.54 16.70 9.93
N VAL A 103 14.83 17.50 10.96
CA VAL A 103 14.42 18.92 11.03
C VAL A 103 15.10 19.82 9.99
N GLU A 104 16.18 19.36 9.36
CA GLU A 104 16.93 20.09 8.35
C GLU A 104 16.71 19.56 6.93
N THR A 105 15.95 18.47 6.79
CA THR A 105 15.69 17.87 5.48
C THR A 105 14.94 18.81 4.57
N THR A 106 15.20 18.69 3.27
CA THR A 106 14.40 19.33 2.23
C THR A 106 13.49 18.33 1.51
N ASP A 107 13.38 17.11 2.03
CA ASP A 107 12.47 16.10 1.50
C ASP A 107 11.02 16.60 1.66
N PRO A 108 10.26 16.73 0.55
CA PRO A 108 8.89 17.23 0.58
C PRO A 108 7.97 16.41 1.49
N LEU A 109 8.20 15.10 1.60
CA LEU A 109 7.45 14.23 2.48
C LEU A 109 7.52 14.69 3.93
N TYR A 110 8.73 14.84 4.46
CA TYR A 110 8.93 15.19 5.88
C TYR A 110 8.67 16.67 6.18
N HIS A 111 8.79 17.52 5.16
CA HIS A 111 8.66 18.96 5.34
C HIS A 111 7.22 19.44 5.29
N THR A 112 6.37 18.82 4.47
CA THR A 112 5.01 19.27 4.21
C THR A 112 3.96 18.16 4.25
N CYS A 113 4.32 16.94 4.66
CA CYS A 113 3.50 15.75 4.49
C CYS A 113 2.92 15.63 3.07
N ALA A 114 3.75 15.95 2.07
CA ALA A 114 3.38 15.71 0.70
C ALA A 114 3.19 14.21 0.45
N PRO A 115 2.27 13.80 -0.43
CA PRO A 115 2.19 12.40 -0.85
C PRO A 115 3.55 11.92 -1.33
N ILE A 116 3.94 10.70 -0.92
CA ILE A 116 5.26 10.16 -1.22
C ILE A 116 5.50 10.00 -2.72
N GLY A 117 4.44 9.65 -3.47
CA GLY A 117 4.49 9.48 -4.92
C GLY A 117 5.10 8.15 -5.38
N PHE A 118 5.08 7.97 -6.70
CA PHE A 118 5.61 6.81 -7.40
C PHE A 118 6.80 7.23 -8.26
N PRO A 119 7.88 6.45 -8.38
CA PRO A 119 8.05 5.10 -7.85
C PRO A 119 8.71 5.02 -6.45
N ILE A 120 9.08 6.13 -5.82
CA ILE A 120 9.80 6.17 -4.53
C ILE A 120 9.11 5.34 -3.43
N ILE A 121 7.78 5.18 -3.49
CA ILE A 121 7.01 4.40 -2.49
C ILE A 121 7.52 2.97 -2.33
N TYR A 122 8.11 2.37 -3.36
CA TYR A 122 8.73 1.04 -3.30
C TYR A 122 9.96 0.96 -2.40
N LEU A 123 10.59 2.09 -2.11
CA LEU A 123 11.77 2.16 -1.25
C LEU A 123 11.43 2.33 0.24
N TYR A 124 10.16 2.34 0.58
CA TYR A 124 9.71 2.36 1.96
C TYR A 124 9.47 0.93 2.45
N PRO A 125 9.94 0.60 3.67
CA PRO A 125 9.86 -0.75 4.22
C PRO A 125 8.43 -1.06 4.73
N LEU A 126 7.45 -0.89 3.87
CA LEU A 126 6.05 -1.12 4.15
C LEU A 126 5.46 -2.11 3.14
N PRO A 127 4.49 -2.92 3.55
CA PRO A 127 3.86 -3.87 2.64
C PRO A 127 3.00 -3.17 1.60
N MET A 128 2.88 -3.83 0.44
CA MET A 128 1.89 -3.50 -0.57
C MET A 128 0.97 -4.69 -0.80
N GLN A 129 -0.29 -4.44 -1.13
CA GLN A 129 -1.24 -5.45 -1.54
C GLN A 129 -1.57 -5.28 -3.01
N ILE A 130 -1.41 -6.35 -3.78
CA ILE A 130 -1.85 -6.40 -5.17
C ILE A 130 -3.23 -7.05 -5.22
N VAL A 131 -4.18 -6.38 -5.87
CA VAL A 131 -5.54 -6.85 -6.14
C VAL A 131 -5.78 -6.78 -7.64
N GLN A 132 -6.15 -7.89 -8.23
CA GLN A 132 -6.47 -7.97 -9.66
C GLN A 132 -7.97 -8.06 -9.84
N THR A 133 -8.48 -7.25 -10.76
CA THR A 133 -9.86 -7.30 -11.23
C THR A 133 -9.89 -7.34 -12.77
N PRO A 134 -10.99 -7.70 -13.41
CA PRO A 134 -11.07 -7.61 -14.85
C PRO A 134 -10.83 -6.18 -15.35
N GLY A 135 -9.76 -5.98 -16.11
CA GLY A 135 -9.41 -4.71 -16.73
C GLY A 135 -8.56 -3.76 -15.89
N GLU A 136 -8.17 -4.14 -14.67
CA GLU A 136 -7.24 -3.35 -13.86
C GLU A 136 -6.48 -4.17 -12.82
N VAL A 137 -5.32 -3.68 -12.46
CA VAL A 137 -4.50 -4.14 -11.33
C VAL A 137 -4.35 -2.97 -10.36
N LEU A 138 -4.64 -3.20 -9.09
CA LEU A 138 -4.49 -2.21 -8.02
C LEU A 138 -3.35 -2.62 -7.11
N MET A 139 -2.38 -1.76 -6.92
CA MET A 139 -1.40 -1.86 -5.86
C MET A 139 -1.77 -0.89 -4.76
N LEU A 140 -2.10 -1.42 -3.60
CA LEU A 140 -2.49 -0.69 -2.41
C LEU A 140 -1.29 -0.65 -1.47
N PHE A 141 -0.93 0.53 -1.01
CA PHE A 141 0.19 0.73 -0.10
C PHE A 141 -0.33 1.10 1.29
N GLU A 142 0.37 0.61 2.30
CA GLU A 142 0.06 0.93 3.69
C GLU A 142 0.26 2.42 4.00
N TRP A 143 1.22 3.06 3.30
CA TRP A 143 1.51 4.48 3.43
C TRP A 143 0.39 5.36 2.84
N ASP A 144 -0.19 6.24 3.65
CA ASP A 144 -1.24 7.20 3.29
C ASP A 144 -2.41 6.57 2.50
N SER A 145 -2.60 5.25 2.63
CA SER A 145 -3.58 4.49 1.83
C SER A 145 -3.46 4.76 0.32
N LEU A 146 -2.25 5.01 -0.15
CA LEU A 146 -1.99 5.30 -1.56
C LEU A 146 -2.28 4.08 -2.42
N ARG A 147 -2.73 4.34 -3.63
CA ARG A 147 -2.96 3.31 -4.64
C ARG A 147 -2.23 3.64 -5.93
N HIS A 148 -1.64 2.64 -6.53
CA HIS A 148 -1.20 2.66 -7.92
C HIS A 148 -2.18 1.83 -8.73
N GLN A 149 -2.95 2.47 -9.61
CA GLN A 149 -4.00 1.85 -10.41
C GLN A 149 -3.51 1.71 -11.85
N ILE A 150 -3.43 0.49 -12.33
CA ILE A 150 -2.92 0.13 -13.65
C ILE A 150 -4.09 -0.41 -14.47
N PHE A 151 -4.48 0.29 -15.52
CA PHE A 151 -5.56 -0.14 -16.39
C PHE A 151 -5.06 -1.14 -17.44
N THR A 152 -5.67 -2.32 -17.48
CA THR A 152 -5.30 -3.42 -18.40
C THR A 152 -6.40 -3.72 -19.41
N ASP A 153 -7.34 -2.82 -19.61
CA ASP A 153 -8.48 -2.95 -20.51
C ASP A 153 -8.20 -2.45 -21.93
N GLY A 154 -6.93 -2.08 -22.23
CA GLY A 154 -6.51 -1.64 -23.55
C GLY A 154 -6.78 -0.16 -23.85
N ARG A 155 -7.13 0.64 -22.83
CA ARG A 155 -7.24 2.09 -22.99
C ARG A 155 -5.88 2.74 -23.21
N ALA A 156 -5.90 3.94 -23.77
CA ALA A 156 -4.73 4.82 -23.79
C ALA A 156 -4.66 5.67 -22.50
N HIS A 157 -3.51 6.31 -22.29
CA HIS A 157 -3.36 7.32 -21.24
C HIS A 157 -4.39 8.44 -21.39
N ASP A 158 -4.86 8.95 -20.25
CA ASP A 158 -5.85 10.03 -20.23
C ASP A 158 -5.15 11.40 -20.30
N ALA A 159 -5.08 11.97 -21.49
CA ALA A 159 -4.48 13.28 -21.73
C ALA A 159 -5.22 14.44 -21.03
N THR A 160 -6.38 14.22 -20.42
CA THR A 160 -7.15 15.23 -19.70
C THR A 160 -6.77 15.36 -18.23
N LEU A 161 -6.04 14.38 -17.70
CA LEU A 161 -5.56 14.41 -16.32
C LEU A 161 -4.46 15.45 -16.15
N GLY A 162 -4.51 16.19 -15.06
CA GLY A 162 -3.38 17.00 -14.61
C GLY A 162 -2.25 16.14 -14.05
N PRO A 163 -1.06 16.73 -13.76
CA PRO A 163 0.06 15.99 -13.19
C PRO A 163 -0.28 15.32 -11.84
N LEU A 164 0.06 14.04 -11.71
CA LEU A 164 -0.33 13.17 -10.60
C LEU A 164 0.89 12.78 -9.73
N TRP A 165 0.63 12.39 -8.48
CA TRP A 165 1.65 11.86 -7.58
C TRP A 165 2.05 10.43 -7.94
N MET A 166 1.08 9.62 -8.35
CA MET A 166 1.26 8.22 -8.69
C MET A 166 1.34 7.97 -10.20
N GLY A 167 1.24 9.04 -11.01
CA GLY A 167 1.17 8.93 -12.45
C GLY A 167 -0.17 8.38 -12.98
N ASP A 168 -0.30 8.32 -14.30
CA ASP A 168 -1.37 7.66 -15.04
C ASP A 168 -0.80 6.39 -15.68
N SER A 169 -1.35 5.22 -15.32
CA SER A 169 -0.75 3.93 -15.63
C SER A 169 -1.68 3.05 -16.44
N ILE A 170 -1.17 2.57 -17.54
CA ILE A 170 -1.78 1.52 -18.35
C ILE A 170 -0.89 0.29 -18.35
N GLY A 171 -1.43 -0.87 -18.68
CA GLY A 171 -0.66 -2.10 -18.70
C GLY A 171 -1.25 -3.14 -19.64
N HIS A 172 -0.42 -4.13 -19.96
CA HIS A 172 -0.81 -5.31 -20.73
C HIS A 172 0.02 -6.51 -20.30
N TRP A 173 -0.47 -7.70 -20.64
CA TRP A 173 0.22 -8.95 -20.33
C TRP A 173 1.08 -9.40 -21.51
N GLU A 174 2.34 -9.69 -21.23
CA GLU A 174 3.27 -10.37 -22.14
C GLU A 174 3.63 -11.75 -21.55
N GLY A 175 2.91 -12.79 -21.94
CA GLY A 175 3.04 -14.08 -21.26
C GLY A 175 2.70 -13.90 -19.77
N ASP A 176 3.59 -14.28 -18.88
CA ASP A 176 3.42 -14.21 -17.43
C ASP A 176 3.86 -12.88 -16.81
N THR A 177 4.17 -11.90 -17.63
CA THR A 177 4.68 -10.60 -17.20
C THR A 177 3.62 -9.52 -17.43
N LEU A 178 3.23 -8.80 -16.38
CA LEU A 178 2.50 -7.55 -16.51
C LEU A 178 3.51 -6.45 -16.87
N VAL A 179 3.34 -5.86 -18.04
CA VAL A 179 4.11 -4.70 -18.48
C VAL A 179 3.27 -3.47 -18.24
N THR A 180 3.79 -2.52 -17.47
CA THR A 180 3.12 -1.24 -17.18
C THR A 180 3.85 -0.09 -17.86
N ASP A 181 3.09 0.95 -18.15
CA ASP A 181 3.55 2.20 -18.72
C ASP A 181 2.92 3.32 -17.90
N THR A 182 3.75 4.14 -17.24
CA THR A 182 3.28 5.19 -16.32
C THR A 182 3.90 6.52 -16.67
N VAL A 183 3.04 7.50 -16.92
CA VAL A 183 3.39 8.87 -17.32
C VAL A 183 2.63 9.90 -16.47
N ASN A 184 2.73 11.16 -16.84
CA ASN A 184 1.95 12.27 -16.28
C ASN A 184 2.21 12.51 -14.78
N PHE A 185 3.48 12.44 -14.39
CA PHE A 185 3.91 12.76 -13.04
C PHE A 185 3.98 14.26 -12.78
N ASN A 186 3.74 14.68 -11.54
CA ASN A 186 4.20 15.98 -11.07
C ASN A 186 5.70 15.92 -10.71
N ASP A 187 6.35 17.08 -10.56
CA ASP A 187 7.77 17.19 -10.24
C ASP A 187 8.03 17.55 -8.77
N LYS A 188 7.11 17.17 -7.87
CA LYS A 188 7.09 17.63 -6.47
C LYS A 188 7.71 16.65 -5.49
N THR A 189 8.11 15.46 -5.94
CA THR A 189 8.77 14.44 -5.13
C THR A 189 10.22 14.24 -5.53
N TRP A 190 10.93 13.48 -4.73
CA TRP A 190 12.19 12.89 -5.15
C TRP A 190 11.94 11.54 -5.80
N LEU A 191 12.86 11.08 -6.63
CA LEU A 191 12.80 9.75 -7.22
C LEU A 191 13.12 8.66 -6.20
N ASP A 192 14.00 8.98 -5.23
CA ASP A 192 14.41 8.10 -4.15
C ASP A 192 14.67 8.87 -2.85
N ARG A 193 14.96 8.15 -1.78
CA ARG A 193 15.15 8.74 -0.46
C ARG A 193 16.50 9.46 -0.30
N MET A 194 17.38 9.40 -1.31
CA MET A 194 18.66 10.12 -1.32
C MET A 194 18.55 11.53 -1.90
N GLY A 195 17.41 11.86 -2.51
CA GLY A 195 17.18 13.17 -3.10
C GLY A 195 17.48 13.25 -4.59
N HIS A 196 17.57 12.10 -5.30
CA HIS A 196 17.65 12.14 -6.75
C HIS A 196 16.36 12.74 -7.31
N PRO A 197 16.47 13.78 -8.18
CA PRO A 197 15.29 14.45 -8.70
C PRO A 197 14.71 13.69 -9.89
N HIS A 198 13.45 13.97 -10.16
CA HIS A 198 12.83 13.74 -11.45
C HIS A 198 12.14 15.02 -11.94
N SER A 199 11.65 15.01 -13.15
CA SER A 199 10.86 16.09 -13.72
C SER A 199 9.45 15.63 -14.07
N ASP A 200 8.67 16.54 -14.64
CA ASP A 200 7.34 16.23 -15.23
C ASP A 200 7.43 15.39 -16.51
N SER A 201 8.65 15.14 -17.00
CA SER A 201 8.91 14.24 -18.13
C SER A 201 9.27 12.82 -17.69
N LEU A 202 9.07 12.50 -16.40
CA LEU A 202 9.29 11.15 -15.88
C LEU A 202 8.34 10.17 -16.58
N HIS A 203 8.94 9.08 -17.05
CA HIS A 203 8.27 7.92 -17.61
C HIS A 203 8.82 6.69 -16.92
N VAL A 204 7.93 5.82 -16.43
CA VAL A 204 8.29 4.61 -15.72
C VAL A 204 7.66 3.42 -16.42
N VAL A 205 8.49 2.46 -16.78
CA VAL A 205 8.04 1.18 -17.33
C VAL A 205 8.41 0.07 -16.35
N GLU A 206 7.43 -0.75 -15.98
CA GLU A 206 7.65 -1.88 -15.08
C GLU A 206 7.38 -3.20 -15.81
N ARG A 207 8.09 -4.23 -15.40
CA ARG A 207 7.88 -5.60 -15.85
C ARG A 207 7.74 -6.50 -14.63
N ILE A 208 6.50 -6.66 -14.22
CA ILE A 208 6.13 -7.34 -12.98
C ILE A 208 5.76 -8.78 -13.26
N ARG A 209 6.39 -9.71 -12.59
CA ARG A 209 6.11 -11.14 -12.74
C ARG A 209 6.25 -11.90 -11.43
N ARG A 210 5.40 -12.88 -11.25
CA ARG A 210 5.52 -13.84 -10.15
C ARG A 210 6.42 -14.98 -10.61
N ILE A 211 7.59 -15.12 -9.98
CA ILE A 211 8.59 -16.13 -10.39
C ILE A 211 8.33 -17.51 -9.77
N ASP A 212 7.67 -17.53 -8.60
CA ASP A 212 7.15 -18.74 -7.95
C ASP A 212 6.00 -18.36 -6.99
N HIS A 213 5.57 -19.31 -6.14
CA HIS A 213 4.48 -19.09 -5.21
C HIS A 213 4.73 -17.91 -4.25
N ASP A 214 5.95 -17.77 -3.77
CA ASP A 214 6.30 -16.86 -2.68
C ASP A 214 7.07 -15.62 -3.14
N HIS A 215 7.50 -15.54 -4.41
CA HIS A 215 8.36 -14.48 -4.91
C HIS A 215 7.78 -13.80 -6.14
N LEU A 216 7.84 -12.47 -6.11
CA LEU A 216 7.51 -11.57 -7.20
C LEU A 216 8.72 -10.68 -7.49
N VAL A 217 8.93 -10.35 -8.74
CA VAL A 217 9.95 -9.39 -9.15
C VAL A 217 9.33 -8.31 -10.02
N ASP A 218 9.88 -7.11 -9.90
CA ASP A 218 9.60 -6.00 -10.77
C ASP A 218 10.91 -5.45 -11.33
N ASP A 219 11.06 -5.51 -12.65
CA ASP A 219 12.15 -4.87 -13.36
C ASP A 219 11.67 -3.49 -13.82
N ILE A 220 12.03 -2.46 -13.07
CA ILE A 220 11.61 -1.09 -13.31
C ILE A 220 12.62 -0.34 -14.17
N THR A 221 12.14 0.36 -15.20
CA THR A 221 12.92 1.24 -16.06
C THR A 221 12.48 2.69 -15.84
N ILE A 222 13.45 3.54 -15.57
CA ILE A 222 13.26 4.98 -15.34
C ILE A 222 13.78 5.74 -16.56
N GLU A 223 12.92 6.55 -17.14
CA GLU A 223 13.21 7.45 -18.25
C GLU A 223 12.80 8.87 -17.86
N ASP A 224 13.72 9.81 -17.96
CA ASP A 224 13.45 11.24 -17.77
C ASP A 224 14.57 12.02 -18.47
N SER A 225 14.33 12.47 -19.68
CA SER A 225 15.36 13.11 -20.51
C SER A 225 15.86 14.44 -19.95
N LYS A 226 15.14 15.08 -19.03
CA LYS A 226 15.57 16.29 -18.33
C LYS A 226 16.47 15.94 -17.13
N ALA A 227 16.18 14.84 -16.46
CA ALA A 227 16.93 14.41 -15.28
C ALA A 227 18.09 13.48 -15.60
N TYR A 228 17.95 12.58 -16.56
CA TYR A 228 18.90 11.51 -16.84
C TYR A 228 19.35 11.49 -18.29
N THR A 229 20.63 11.23 -18.50
CA THR A 229 21.25 11.22 -19.84
C THR A 229 20.90 10.01 -20.69
N LYS A 230 20.36 8.96 -20.06
CA LYS A 230 19.85 7.73 -20.67
C LYS A 230 18.89 7.03 -19.72
N PRO A 231 18.00 6.18 -20.22
CA PRO A 231 17.23 5.26 -19.37
C PRO A 231 18.14 4.39 -18.51
N TRP A 232 17.64 4.01 -17.35
CA TRP A 232 18.31 3.08 -16.43
C TRP A 232 17.29 2.19 -15.73
N THR A 233 17.72 1.03 -15.27
CA THR A 233 16.85 0.00 -14.73
C THR A 233 17.25 -0.39 -13.32
N ALA A 234 16.27 -0.86 -12.55
CA ALA A 234 16.47 -1.49 -11.25
C ALA A 234 15.67 -2.80 -11.17
N HIS A 235 16.05 -3.65 -10.26
CA HIS A 235 15.41 -4.94 -9.99
C HIS A 235 14.90 -4.95 -8.56
N LEU A 236 13.59 -5.11 -8.39
CA LEU A 236 12.89 -5.07 -7.11
C LEU A 236 12.32 -6.46 -6.80
N PRO A 237 12.92 -7.23 -5.91
CA PRO A 237 12.37 -8.49 -5.45
C PRO A 237 11.39 -8.28 -4.30
N PHE A 238 10.30 -9.05 -4.30
CA PHE A 238 9.30 -9.06 -3.23
C PHE A 238 8.99 -10.49 -2.79
N VAL A 239 8.67 -10.64 -1.50
CA VAL A 239 8.26 -11.89 -0.90
C VAL A 239 6.81 -11.81 -0.42
N LEU A 240 6.05 -12.89 -0.66
CA LEU A 240 4.65 -13.01 -0.25
C LEU A 240 4.55 -13.09 1.27
N LYS A 241 3.61 -12.33 1.84
CA LYS A 241 3.27 -12.33 3.27
C LYS A 241 1.81 -12.76 3.48
N PRO A 242 1.48 -14.06 3.36
CA PRO A 242 0.10 -14.53 3.28
C PRO A 242 -0.75 -14.30 4.53
N LYS A 243 -0.12 -13.96 5.66
CA LYS A 243 -0.80 -13.69 6.94
C LYS A 243 -0.84 -12.20 7.29
N TRP A 244 -0.26 -11.36 6.44
CA TRP A 244 -0.26 -9.92 6.69
C TRP A 244 -1.50 -9.28 6.09
N THR A 245 -1.90 -8.20 6.70
CA THR A 245 -2.88 -7.25 6.19
C THR A 245 -2.24 -5.87 6.23
N LEU A 246 -2.66 -4.99 5.33
CA LEU A 246 -2.21 -3.60 5.39
C LEU A 246 -2.78 -2.95 6.65
N ALA A 247 -1.95 -2.22 7.36
CA ALA A 247 -2.37 -1.30 8.42
C ALA A 247 -2.57 0.10 7.82
N GLU A 248 -2.80 1.07 8.67
CA GLU A 248 -2.85 2.49 8.29
C GLU A 248 -1.59 3.17 8.82
N GLN A 249 -0.89 3.87 7.94
CA GLN A 249 0.23 4.71 8.32
C GLN A 249 0.15 6.03 7.55
N PHE A 250 0.07 7.12 8.30
CA PHE A 250 -0.05 8.47 7.75
C PHE A 250 1.15 9.33 8.13
N CYS A 251 1.49 10.27 7.28
CA CYS A 251 2.58 11.21 7.51
C CYS A 251 2.38 12.02 8.81
N GLU A 252 1.15 12.30 9.20
CA GLU A 252 0.81 13.06 10.41
C GLU A 252 1.19 12.32 11.70
N ASP A 253 1.41 11.00 11.65
CA ASP A 253 1.92 10.22 12.77
C ASP A 253 3.42 10.42 12.95
N GLU A 254 3.81 11.66 13.19
CA GLU A 254 5.21 12.10 13.36
C GLU A 254 6.01 11.26 14.37
N GLN A 255 5.33 10.65 15.35
CA GLN A 255 5.93 9.73 16.31
C GLN A 255 6.37 8.41 15.68
N SER A 256 5.70 7.94 14.64
CA SER A 256 6.04 6.70 13.92
C SER A 256 7.36 6.82 13.18
N PHE A 257 7.64 7.97 12.56
CA PHE A 257 8.90 8.22 11.88
C PHE A 257 10.08 8.27 12.83
N GLN A 258 9.91 8.95 13.97
CA GLN A 258 10.96 9.03 15.00
C GLN A 258 11.26 7.69 15.63
N THR A 259 10.26 6.82 15.78
CA THR A 259 10.43 5.49 16.34
C THR A 259 11.18 4.55 15.37
N ILE A 260 10.82 4.55 14.10
CA ILE A 260 11.50 3.74 13.06
C ILE A 260 12.96 4.14 12.92
N ASP A 261 13.25 5.45 12.92
CA ASP A 261 14.63 5.95 12.81
C ASP A 261 15.45 5.73 14.11
N GLN A 262 14.80 5.76 15.27
CA GLN A 262 15.46 5.51 16.57
C GLN A 262 15.78 4.02 16.75
N ASP A 263 14.88 3.12 16.40
CA ASP A 263 15.12 1.68 16.45
C ASP A 263 16.17 1.24 15.43
N ALA A 264 16.21 1.89 14.27
CA ALA A 264 17.24 1.67 13.27
C ALA A 264 18.62 2.26 13.66
N ALA A 265 18.66 3.25 14.54
CA ALA A 265 19.88 3.90 15.03
C ALA A 265 20.42 3.27 16.33
N ALA A 266 19.61 2.45 17.03
CA ALA A 266 20.06 1.79 18.24
C ALA A 266 21.18 0.78 17.94
N PRO A 267 22.35 0.86 18.63
CA PRO A 267 23.40 -0.14 18.46
C PRO A 267 22.87 -1.49 18.93
N ALA A 268 23.07 -2.54 18.12
CA ALA A 268 22.78 -3.91 18.51
C ALA A 268 23.48 -4.21 19.83
N LYS A 269 22.70 -4.56 20.88
CA LYS A 269 23.17 -5.01 22.17
C LYS A 269 23.68 -6.43 22.09
#